data_8fa58b6f9cab4d0c3fb4b1303c859e54
#
_entry.id   8fa58b6f9cab4d0c3fb4b1303c859e54
#
_cell.length_a   1.000
_cell.length_b   1.000
_cell.length_c   1.000
_cell.angle_alpha   90.00
_cell.angle_beta   90.00
_cell.angle_gamma   90.00
#
_symmetry.space_group_name_H-M   'P 1'
#
loop_
_entity.id
_entity.type
_entity.pdbx_description
1 polymer ?
#
loop_
_entity_poly.entity_id
_entity_poly.type
_entity_poly.pdbx_seq_one_letter_code
_entity_poly.pdbx_strand_id
1 'polypeptide(L)'
;STYQAASGAGKDAMDELFDQTKGIYANKPIEKNIFTKQIAFNAIPHIGSFIENGNTEEEEKMINETKKILDEGIKVSATCVRIPVFIGHSESVNIEFDSPLSETTPSIT
;
A
#
# COMPACT_ATOMS: atom_id res chain seq x y z
N SER A 1 3.17 1.54 -7.66
CA SER A 1 2.96 0.59 -6.54
C SER A 1 3.28 1.27 -5.22
N THR A 2 2.48 1.02 -4.19
CA THR A 2 2.77 1.47 -2.84
C THR A 2 2.96 0.27 -1.91
N TYR A 3 3.83 0.45 -0.94
CA TYR A 3 4.12 -0.55 0.09
C TYR A 3 3.81 0.11 1.42
N GLN A 4 2.65 -0.21 1.99
CA GLN A 4 2.06 0.55 3.09
C GLN A 4 2.20 -0.18 4.41
N ALA A 5 2.65 0.56 5.42
CA ALA A 5 2.84 0.06 6.77
C ALA A 5 1.51 -0.21 7.48
N ALA A 6 1.56 -1.03 8.53
CA ALA A 6 0.41 -1.34 9.37
C ALA A 6 -0.21 -0.09 10.01
N SER A 7 0.58 0.94 10.27
CA SER A 7 0.10 2.19 10.89
C SER A 7 -1.03 2.86 10.11
N GLY A 8 -1.10 2.67 8.80
CA GLY A 8 -2.20 3.19 7.99
C GLY A 8 -3.57 2.62 8.36
N ALA A 9 -3.62 1.46 8.99
CA ALA A 9 -4.83 0.83 9.49
C ALA A 9 -5.04 1.05 11.00
N GLY A 10 -4.21 1.88 11.63
CA GLY A 10 -4.36 2.30 13.00
C GLY A 10 -3.55 1.51 14.03
N LYS A 11 -3.70 1.90 15.29
CA LYS A 11 -2.97 1.30 16.40
C LYS A 11 -3.25 -0.20 16.54
N ASP A 12 -4.50 -0.61 16.40
CA ASP A 12 -4.88 -2.02 16.56
C ASP A 12 -4.23 -2.90 15.48
N ALA A 13 -4.03 -2.35 14.29
CA ALA A 13 -3.32 -3.04 13.22
C ALA A 13 -1.83 -3.21 13.53
N MET A 14 -1.20 -2.21 14.12
CA MET A 14 0.18 -2.32 14.59
C MET A 14 0.31 -3.34 15.71
N ASP A 15 -0.64 -3.36 16.64
CA ASP A 15 -0.70 -4.34 17.71
C ASP A 15 -0.86 -5.77 17.14
N GLU A 16 -1.70 -5.93 16.13
CA GLU A 16 -1.88 -7.23 15.47
C GLU A 16 -0.58 -7.71 14.82
N LEU A 17 0.14 -6.83 14.11
CA LEU A 17 1.44 -7.15 13.53
C LEU A 17 2.44 -7.59 14.62
N PHE A 18 2.50 -6.86 15.71
CA PHE A 18 3.39 -7.17 16.83
C PHE A 18 3.04 -8.52 17.45
N ASP A 19 1.76 -8.75 17.74
CA ASP A 19 1.28 -9.98 18.37
C ASP A 19 1.49 -11.21 17.47
N GLN A 20 1.25 -11.07 16.17
CA GLN A 20 1.52 -12.14 15.21
C GLN A 20 3.01 -12.47 15.14
N THR A 21 3.85 -11.45 15.07
CA THR A 21 5.30 -11.62 15.02
C THR A 21 5.80 -12.37 16.27
N LYS A 22 5.37 -11.92 17.43
CA LYS A 22 5.68 -12.55 18.70
C LYS A 22 5.18 -13.99 18.77
N GLY A 23 3.94 -14.21 18.34
CA GLY A 23 3.31 -15.53 18.35
C GLY A 23 4.02 -16.53 17.45
N ILE A 24 4.45 -16.11 16.28
CA ILE A 24 5.18 -16.95 15.34
C ILE A 24 6.52 -17.38 15.93
N TYR A 25 7.28 -16.45 16.49
CA TYR A 25 8.56 -16.78 17.15
C TYR A 25 8.37 -17.65 18.38
N ALA A 26 7.26 -17.52 19.10
CA ALA A 26 6.95 -18.32 20.27
C ALA A 26 6.23 -19.64 19.95
N ASN A 27 6.03 -19.93 18.66
CA ASN A 27 5.31 -21.14 18.19
C ASN A 27 3.88 -21.21 18.72
N LYS A 28 3.21 -20.06 18.82
CA LYS A 28 1.83 -19.94 19.30
C LYS A 28 0.87 -19.67 18.15
N PRO A 29 -0.42 -20.02 18.30
CA PRO A 29 -1.44 -19.62 17.31
C PRO A 29 -1.50 -18.09 17.17
N ILE A 30 -1.81 -17.63 15.97
CA ILE A 30 -1.97 -16.20 15.68
C ILE A 30 -3.43 -15.87 15.35
N GLU A 31 -3.82 -14.62 15.57
CA GLU A 31 -5.14 -14.12 15.27
C GLU A 31 -5.10 -13.09 14.14
N LYS A 32 -6.16 -13.04 13.34
CA LYS A 32 -6.36 -12.08 12.26
C LYS A 32 -7.68 -11.36 12.49
N ASN A 33 -7.62 -10.19 13.09
CA ASN A 33 -8.81 -9.40 13.42
C ASN A 33 -8.93 -8.15 12.54
N ILE A 34 -7.83 -7.52 12.18
CA ILE A 34 -7.78 -6.31 11.38
C ILE A 34 -7.49 -6.64 9.92
N PHE A 35 -6.48 -7.46 9.66
CA PHE A 35 -6.11 -7.84 8.29
C PHE A 35 -6.83 -9.11 7.85
N THR A 36 -7.10 -9.19 6.54
CA THR A 36 -7.78 -10.34 5.94
C THR A 36 -6.92 -11.61 5.94
N LYS A 37 -5.61 -11.42 6.03
CA LYS A 37 -4.61 -12.49 6.08
C LYS A 37 -3.57 -12.17 7.15
N GLN A 38 -2.75 -13.15 7.51
CA GLN A 38 -1.61 -12.92 8.37
C GLN A 38 -0.74 -11.81 7.77
N ILE A 39 -0.49 -10.74 8.54
CA ILE A 39 0.38 -9.65 8.10
C ILE A 39 1.84 -9.91 8.44
N ALA A 40 2.13 -10.56 9.57
CA ALA A 40 3.50 -10.85 9.95
C ALA A 40 4.19 -11.72 8.89
N PHE A 41 5.37 -11.30 8.45
CA PHE A 41 6.17 -11.98 7.42
C PHE A 41 5.45 -12.16 6.08
N ASN A 42 4.55 -11.25 5.73
CA ASN A 42 3.73 -11.36 4.51
C ASN A 42 3.56 -10.02 3.81
N ALA A 43 3.18 -10.07 2.55
CA ALA A 43 2.78 -8.92 1.76
C ALA A 43 1.35 -9.16 1.26
N ILE A 44 0.43 -8.24 1.56
CA ILE A 44 -0.98 -8.41 1.25
C ILE A 44 -1.40 -7.34 0.23
N PRO A 45 -1.63 -7.69 -1.04
CA PRO A 45 -2.03 -6.72 -2.07
C PRO A 45 -3.53 -6.42 -2.01
N HIS A 46 -4.03 -6.13 -0.82
CA HIS A 46 -5.44 -5.90 -0.57
C HIS A 46 -5.60 -4.89 0.58
N ILE A 47 -5.88 -3.64 0.24
CA ILE A 47 -6.12 -2.57 1.20
C ILE A 47 -7.49 -1.95 0.93
N GLY A 48 -8.40 -2.09 1.91
CA GLY A 48 -9.82 -1.79 1.73
C GLY A 48 -10.55 -2.91 1.01
N SER A 49 -11.82 -2.72 0.74
CA SER A 49 -12.65 -3.71 0.04
C SER A 49 -12.40 -3.69 -1.46
N PHE A 50 -12.59 -4.83 -2.12
CA PHE A 50 -12.59 -4.87 -3.58
C PHE A 50 -13.82 -4.15 -4.13
N ILE A 51 -13.61 -3.44 -5.24
CA ILE A 51 -14.71 -2.79 -5.98
C ILE A 51 -14.96 -3.53 -7.30
N GLU A 52 -15.99 -3.12 -8.04
CA GLU A 52 -16.47 -3.86 -9.24
C GLU A 52 -15.41 -4.07 -10.31
N ASN A 53 -14.49 -3.12 -10.50
CA ASN A 53 -13.45 -3.22 -11.53
C ASN A 53 -12.24 -4.07 -11.12
N GLY A 54 -12.28 -4.70 -9.96
CA GLY A 54 -11.19 -5.53 -9.46
C GLY A 54 -10.11 -4.78 -8.66
N ASN A 55 -10.14 -3.45 -8.64
CA ASN A 55 -9.27 -2.67 -7.76
C ASN A 55 -9.76 -2.75 -6.31
N THR A 56 -8.88 -2.42 -5.36
CA THR A 56 -9.27 -2.19 -3.98
C THR A 56 -9.63 -0.71 -3.78
N GLU A 57 -10.28 -0.40 -2.66
CA GLU A 57 -10.64 0.99 -2.32
C GLU A 57 -9.41 1.90 -2.28
N GLU A 58 -8.29 1.45 -1.74
CA GLU A 58 -7.07 2.25 -1.67
C GLU A 58 -6.49 2.52 -3.06
N GLU A 59 -6.51 1.55 -3.96
CA GLU A 59 -6.06 1.74 -5.34
C GLU A 59 -6.93 2.76 -6.06
N GLU A 60 -8.23 2.66 -5.91
CA GLU A 60 -9.17 3.61 -6.51
C GLU A 60 -9.01 5.01 -5.93
N LYS A 61 -8.77 5.11 -4.63
CA LYS A 61 -8.48 6.38 -3.96
C LYS A 61 -7.23 7.05 -4.55
N MET A 62 -6.16 6.31 -4.78
CA MET A 62 -4.95 6.84 -5.39
C MET A 62 -5.18 7.34 -6.81
N ILE A 63 -5.95 6.60 -7.60
CA ILE A 63 -6.30 7.01 -8.96
C ILE A 63 -7.10 8.31 -8.93
N ASN A 64 -8.14 8.37 -8.12
CA ASN A 64 -9.05 9.50 -8.06
C ASN A 64 -8.38 10.75 -7.47
N GLU A 65 -7.61 10.60 -6.39
CA GLU A 65 -6.93 11.73 -5.77
C GLU A 65 -5.82 12.31 -6.65
N THR A 66 -5.09 11.47 -7.36
CA THR A 66 -4.08 11.92 -8.31
C THR A 66 -4.72 12.78 -9.41
N LYS A 67 -5.82 12.33 -9.97
CA LYS A 67 -6.55 13.08 -10.99
C LYS A 67 -7.12 14.37 -10.44
N LYS A 68 -7.66 14.35 -9.23
CA LYS A 68 -8.27 15.52 -8.60
C LYS A 68 -7.24 16.59 -8.24
N ILE A 69 -6.09 16.18 -7.73
CA ILE A 69 -5.05 17.11 -7.21
C ILE A 69 -4.16 17.62 -8.34
N LEU A 70 -3.79 16.76 -9.27
CA LEU A 70 -2.85 17.11 -10.36
C LEU A 70 -3.59 17.45 -11.64
N ASP A 71 -4.16 16.48 -12.32
CA ASP A 71 -4.84 16.67 -13.61
C ASP A 71 -5.73 15.46 -13.90
N GLU A 72 -6.98 15.69 -14.28
CA GLU A 72 -7.93 14.64 -14.65
C GLU A 72 -7.50 13.83 -15.89
N GLY A 73 -6.69 14.41 -16.75
CA GLY A 73 -6.17 13.76 -17.96
C GLY A 73 -5.07 12.73 -17.69
N ILE A 74 -4.52 12.69 -16.48
CA ILE A 74 -3.47 11.74 -16.13
C ILE A 74 -4.03 10.33 -16.04
N LYS A 75 -3.41 9.40 -16.76
CA LYS A 75 -3.73 7.99 -16.67
C LYS A 75 -2.97 7.38 -15.49
N VAL A 76 -3.67 6.73 -14.58
CA VAL A 76 -3.08 6.17 -13.36
C VAL A 76 -3.43 4.70 -13.24
N SER A 77 -2.43 3.88 -12.96
CA SER A 77 -2.62 2.49 -12.54
C SER A 77 -1.93 2.34 -11.19
N ALA A 78 -2.63 1.80 -10.21
CA ALA A 78 -2.13 1.68 -8.86
C ALA A 78 -2.22 0.25 -8.35
N THR A 79 -1.19 -0.17 -7.63
CA THR A 79 -1.19 -1.42 -6.86
C THR A 79 -0.78 -1.07 -5.45
N CYS A 80 -1.63 -1.38 -4.48
CA CYS A 80 -1.40 -1.05 -3.08
C CYS A 80 -1.22 -2.33 -2.28
N VAL A 81 -0.09 -2.42 -1.58
CA VAL A 81 0.32 -3.62 -0.84
C VAL A 81 0.54 -3.25 0.62
N ARG A 82 -0.05 -4.03 1.52
CA ARG A 82 0.23 -3.93 2.95
C ARG A 82 1.44 -4.79 3.27
N ILE A 83 2.46 -4.21 3.94
CA ILE A 83 3.70 -4.89 4.29
C ILE A 83 3.88 -4.96 5.81
N PRO A 84 4.69 -5.89 6.31
CA PRO A 84 4.87 -6.10 7.76
C PRO A 84 5.85 -5.09 8.38
N VAL A 85 5.53 -3.83 8.21
CA VAL A 85 6.28 -2.69 8.74
C VAL A 85 5.32 -1.90 9.62
N PHE A 86 5.81 -1.42 10.76
CA PHE A 86 4.95 -0.68 11.69
C PHE A 86 4.58 0.70 11.18
N ILE A 87 5.55 1.50 10.78
CA ILE A 87 5.37 2.89 10.35
C ILE A 87 6.23 3.15 9.12
N GLY A 88 5.69 3.93 8.21
CA GLY A 88 6.41 4.37 7.02
C GLY A 88 5.96 3.64 5.76
N HIS A 89 5.57 4.40 4.75
CA HIS A 89 5.17 3.87 3.46
C HIS A 89 6.29 4.07 2.45
N SER A 90 6.35 3.17 1.47
CA SER A 90 7.28 3.27 0.34
C SER A 90 6.50 3.23 -0.96
N GLU A 91 7.07 3.83 -2.00
CA GLU A 91 6.44 3.87 -3.31
C GLU A 91 7.44 3.51 -4.39
N SER A 92 6.94 2.84 -5.41
CA SER A 92 7.64 2.62 -6.67
C SER A 92 6.80 3.25 -7.77
N VAL A 93 7.33 4.30 -8.40
CA VAL A 93 6.58 5.09 -9.37
C VAL A 93 7.24 5.01 -10.74
N ASN A 94 6.44 4.64 -11.75
CA ASN A 94 6.84 4.69 -13.14
C ASN A 94 6.05 5.80 -13.83
N ILE A 95 6.73 6.73 -14.49
CA ILE A 95 6.10 7.89 -15.10
C ILE A 95 6.43 7.92 -16.58
N GLU A 96 5.39 8.05 -17.41
CA GLU A 96 5.54 8.36 -18.82
C GLU A 96 5.19 9.83 -19.05
N PHE A 97 6.03 10.52 -19.82
CA PHE A 97 5.83 11.91 -20.17
C PHE A 97 5.52 12.03 -21.68
N ASP A 98 4.75 13.05 -22.05
CA ASP A 98 4.47 13.34 -23.45
C ASP A 98 5.70 13.75 -24.22
N SER A 99 6.68 14.35 -23.54
CA SER A 99 7.95 14.76 -24.12
C SER A 99 9.10 13.97 -23.52
N PRO A 100 10.14 13.62 -24.32
CA PRO A 100 11.27 12.88 -23.79
C PRO A 100 11.98 13.63 -22.66
N LEU A 101 12.38 12.87 -21.63
CA LEU A 101 13.22 13.35 -20.54
C LEU A 101 14.64 12.84 -20.74
N SER A 102 15.64 13.68 -20.39
CA SER A 102 17.04 13.26 -20.34
C SER A 102 17.42 12.88 -18.92
N GLU A 103 18.52 12.14 -18.78
CA GLU A 103 19.10 11.81 -17.45
C GLU A 103 19.54 13.05 -16.67
N THR A 104 19.67 14.20 -17.32
CA THR A 104 20.00 15.46 -16.65
C THR A 104 18.75 16.21 -16.17
N THR A 105 17.55 15.70 -16.44
CA THR A 105 16.30 16.29 -15.93
C THR A 105 16.29 16.21 -14.41
N PRO A 106 15.97 17.31 -13.70
CA PRO A 106 15.92 17.28 -12.24
C PRO A 106 14.94 16.22 -11.73
N SER A 107 15.29 15.60 -10.58
CA SER A 107 14.43 14.65 -9.91
C SER A 107 13.12 15.30 -9.49
N ILE A 108 12.01 14.57 -9.61
CA ILE A 108 10.68 15.00 -9.18
C ILE A 108 10.32 14.51 -7.78
N THR A 109 11.27 13.92 -7.08
CA THR A 109 11.07 13.45 -5.70
C THR A 109 10.97 14.62 -4.72
#